data_d94ba8b662e231b160842989b0a03d5d
#
_entry.id   d94ba8b662e231b160842989b0a03d5d
#
_cell.length_a   1.000
_cell.length_b   1.000
_cell.length_c   1.000
_cell.angle_alpha   90.00
_cell.angle_beta   90.00
_cell.angle_gamma   90.00
#
_symmetry.space_group_name_H-M   'P 1'
#
loop_
_entity.id
_entity.type
_entity.pdbx_description
1 polymer ?
#
loop_
_entity_poly.entity_id
_entity_poly.type
_entity_poly.pdbx_seq_one_letter_code
_entity_poly.pdbx_strand_id
1 'polypeptide(L)'
;MRKPSQRRLSGGPEAKRTVYVLSGQGALGALMCLTLSCGCGRQAGHADDSPPAAAYNIVLVSIDTLRADHLGCYGYFRDTSPEIDAFARESIFFEQAYAPMATTLPSHASLLTAVHPREHGVLANVGDGGRPFVSTEKLRSFAQVAKANGYATVAFVSATPLKKPYCGLDVGFDLYDQPPRSERRAAATTSNVIAWLERTPQQPFFLMVHYYDPHNPYQPPPPYDRMYQSDAALERFLAQRQIPDSVEPGQCKGTKVTVTRDVTNLYDGEIRYTDAEIGRLFEKLRSLGQWERSVIVLTADHGEGLNQHDWPKHGRVWNEQLHVPLMIRFPKELAGGLPQRVPALVSLIDVLPTVLGRVTPAWAATFLAQASGVDVLAPGFVERPIVAQRSARECGGNEGPAYALTTPEWRFHYFKRGGHMLFDRRLDPHELTNVFGSAGAVAEQMLALERTLVGALKSRGKELTAGVAARVASLPPEIAREMEALGYTGESGTAAEEPNQPTSGPASQP
;
A
#
# COMPACT_ATOMS: atom_id res chain seq x y z
N MET A 1 36.31 -44.47 41.23
CA MET A 1 34.89 -44.30 41.45
C MET A 1 34.64 -42.96 42.12
N ARG A 2 34.29 -41.94 41.38
CA ARG A 2 33.84 -40.62 41.90
C ARG A 2 32.63 -40.18 41.08
N LYS A 3 31.51 -39.92 41.73
CA LYS A 3 30.29 -39.39 41.14
C LYS A 3 30.48 -37.93 40.74
N PRO A 4 29.87 -37.43 39.61
CA PRO A 4 29.85 -36.04 39.31
C PRO A 4 28.66 -35.36 39.97
N SER A 5 28.91 -34.16 40.52
CA SER A 5 27.98 -33.25 41.19
C SER A 5 27.02 -32.60 40.18
N GLN A 6 25.73 -32.58 40.55
CA GLN A 6 24.71 -31.76 39.89
C GLN A 6 24.93 -30.26 40.17
N ARG A 7 25.08 -29.43 39.14
CA ARG A 7 24.94 -27.98 39.21
C ARG A 7 23.50 -27.63 38.86
N ARG A 8 22.83 -26.99 39.78
CA ARG A 8 21.54 -26.28 39.52
C ARG A 8 21.84 -25.08 38.63
N LEU A 9 21.12 -24.97 37.51
CA LEU A 9 21.03 -23.75 36.73
C LEU A 9 19.87 -22.91 37.29
N SER A 10 20.20 -21.71 37.71
CA SER A 10 19.30 -20.67 38.21
C SER A 10 18.48 -20.05 37.09
N GLY A 11 17.25 -19.64 37.42
CA GLY A 11 16.19 -19.21 36.54
C GLY A 11 16.52 -18.04 35.60
N GLY A 12 15.97 -18.13 34.41
CA GLY A 12 15.84 -17.05 33.47
C GLY A 12 14.57 -16.20 33.77
N PRO A 13 14.51 -14.97 33.30
CA PRO A 13 13.44 -14.05 33.67
C PRO A 13 12.12 -14.41 33.00
N GLU A 14 11.06 -14.38 33.82
CA GLU A 14 9.67 -14.51 33.38
C GLU A 14 9.28 -13.44 32.38
N ALA A 15 8.81 -13.84 31.21
CA ALA A 15 8.18 -12.96 30.24
C ALA A 15 6.84 -12.44 30.81
N LYS A 16 6.76 -11.15 31.09
CA LYS A 16 5.52 -10.50 31.49
C LYS A 16 4.51 -10.57 30.34
N ARG A 17 3.43 -11.30 30.53
CA ARG A 17 2.26 -11.32 29.65
C ARG A 17 1.59 -9.96 29.70
N THR A 18 1.60 -9.23 28.63
CA THR A 18 0.80 -8.01 28.48
C THR A 18 -0.60 -8.40 28.02
N VAL A 19 -1.55 -8.27 28.93
CA VAL A 19 -2.99 -8.47 28.63
C VAL A 19 -3.55 -7.12 28.21
N TYR A 20 -4.07 -7.02 26.99
CA TYR A 20 -4.80 -5.85 26.54
C TYR A 20 -6.20 -5.83 27.14
N VAL A 21 -6.45 -4.94 28.09
CA VAL A 21 -7.78 -4.65 28.61
C VAL A 21 -8.28 -3.35 27.96
N LEU A 22 -9.27 -3.45 27.09
CA LEU A 22 -10.02 -2.31 26.60
C LEU A 22 -11.04 -1.89 27.68
N SER A 23 -10.71 -0.89 28.49
CA SER A 23 -11.67 -0.21 29.38
C SER A 23 -12.26 0.98 28.63
N GLY A 24 -13.49 0.82 28.13
CA GLY A 24 -14.34 1.95 27.76
C GLY A 24 -15.07 2.44 28.99
N GLN A 25 -14.96 3.75 29.29
CA GLN A 25 -16.08 4.55 29.77
C GLN A 25 -15.60 6.00 29.94
N GLY A 26 -16.27 6.90 29.23
CA GLY A 26 -16.09 8.33 29.36
C GLY A 26 -16.79 8.88 30.59
N ALA A 27 -16.25 9.90 31.20
CA ALA A 27 -16.95 10.76 32.14
C ALA A 27 -16.74 12.21 31.71
N LEU A 28 -17.83 12.87 31.34
CA LEU A 28 -17.93 14.34 31.24
C LEU A 28 -17.68 14.96 32.62
N GLY A 29 -16.67 15.81 32.71
CA GLY A 29 -16.47 16.70 33.83
C GLY A 29 -16.44 18.15 33.32
N ALA A 30 -17.57 18.85 33.42
CA ALA A 30 -17.63 20.29 33.22
C ALA A 30 -17.00 20.98 34.43
N LEU A 31 -15.94 21.74 34.24
CA LEU A 31 -15.39 22.63 35.24
C LEU A 31 -15.62 24.08 34.80
N MET A 32 -16.51 24.72 35.49
CA MET A 32 -16.87 26.13 35.38
C MET A 32 -15.77 26.96 36.07
N CYS A 33 -14.99 27.74 35.32
CA CYS A 33 -14.09 28.75 35.94
C CYS A 33 -14.62 30.14 35.71
N LEU A 34 -14.85 30.82 36.82
CA LEU A 34 -15.23 32.23 36.89
C LEU A 34 -14.11 33.11 36.30
N THR A 35 -14.50 34.04 35.47
CA THR A 35 -13.66 35.12 34.96
C THR A 35 -13.62 36.26 35.94
N LEU A 36 -12.42 36.55 36.46
CA LEU A 36 -12.09 37.86 37.08
C LEU A 36 -11.40 38.69 35.98
N SER A 37 -12.06 39.70 35.53
CA SER A 37 -11.49 40.72 34.65
C SER A 37 -10.65 41.69 35.45
N CYS A 38 -9.34 41.73 35.17
CA CYS A 38 -8.49 42.90 35.48
C CYS A 38 -7.94 43.41 34.14
N GLY A 39 -8.36 44.60 33.75
CA GLY A 39 -7.80 45.29 32.61
C GLY A 39 -6.42 45.87 32.95
N CYS A 40 -5.49 45.75 32.00
CA CYS A 40 -4.50 46.79 31.68
C CYS A 40 -3.63 46.38 30.49
N GLY A 41 -3.45 47.29 29.56
CA GLY A 41 -2.26 47.37 28.74
C GLY A 41 -2.27 46.52 27.47
N ARG A 42 -2.79 47.03 26.33
CA ARG A 42 -2.37 46.61 25.01
C ARG A 42 -0.87 46.84 24.87
N GLN A 43 -0.07 45.81 25.09
CA GLN A 43 1.22 45.69 24.40
C GLN A 43 0.93 45.12 23.01
N ALA A 44 1.29 45.90 21.99
CA ALA A 44 1.38 45.41 20.60
C ALA A 44 2.35 44.20 20.64
N GLY A 45 1.81 43.01 20.45
CA GLY A 45 2.62 41.81 20.24
C GLY A 45 3.48 42.08 19.02
N HIS A 46 4.80 42.02 19.20
CA HIS A 46 5.68 41.82 18.06
C HIS A 46 5.17 40.62 17.33
N ALA A 47 4.76 40.83 16.06
CA ALA A 47 4.62 39.75 15.11
C ALA A 47 5.97 39.01 15.12
N ASP A 48 5.95 37.72 15.36
CA ASP A 48 7.11 36.87 15.22
C ASP A 48 7.54 36.94 13.74
N ASP A 49 8.52 37.80 13.44
CA ASP A 49 9.13 37.98 12.12
C ASP A 49 10.04 36.79 11.75
N SER A 50 9.91 35.65 12.43
CA SER A 50 10.54 34.43 11.97
C SER A 50 10.01 34.12 10.56
N PRO A 51 10.87 33.96 9.56
CA PRO A 51 10.40 33.59 8.22
C PRO A 51 9.56 32.31 8.34
N PRO A 52 8.43 32.21 7.63
CA PRO A 52 7.59 31.03 7.68
C PRO A 52 8.48 29.82 7.45
N ALA A 53 8.40 28.82 8.32
CA ALA A 53 9.19 27.60 8.24
C ALA A 53 9.20 27.13 6.79
N ALA A 54 10.40 26.99 6.20
CA ALA A 54 10.54 26.68 4.79
C ALA A 54 9.71 25.45 4.46
N ALA A 55 8.69 25.58 3.61
CA ALA A 55 7.83 24.47 3.26
C ALA A 55 8.65 23.45 2.45
N TYR A 56 8.67 22.20 2.90
CA TYR A 56 9.37 21.11 2.24
C TYR A 56 8.55 20.55 1.09
N ASN A 57 9.22 20.15 0.03
CA ASN A 57 8.58 19.33 -0.99
C ASN A 57 8.28 17.95 -0.46
N ILE A 58 7.26 17.30 -1.03
CA ILE A 58 6.92 15.92 -0.73
C ILE A 58 6.96 15.14 -2.04
N VAL A 59 7.85 14.17 -2.14
CA VAL A 59 8.01 13.29 -3.29
C VAL A 59 7.56 11.88 -2.88
N LEU A 60 6.56 11.36 -3.54
CA LEU A 60 6.02 10.01 -3.34
C LEU A 60 6.33 9.17 -4.57
N VAL A 61 7.25 8.21 -4.43
CA VAL A 61 7.56 7.20 -5.46
C VAL A 61 6.84 5.92 -5.10
N SER A 62 5.93 5.46 -5.98
CA SER A 62 5.21 4.20 -5.87
C SER A 62 5.58 3.30 -7.04
N ILE A 63 5.89 2.02 -6.76
CA ILE A 63 6.30 1.04 -7.75
C ILE A 63 5.25 -0.06 -7.77
N ASP A 64 4.63 -0.31 -8.94
CA ASP A 64 3.56 -1.30 -9.09
C ASP A 64 4.09 -2.72 -8.85
N THR A 65 3.39 -3.49 -8.06
CA THR A 65 3.66 -4.92 -7.74
C THR A 65 5.03 -5.23 -7.14
N LEU A 66 5.79 -4.26 -6.60
CA LEU A 66 7.13 -4.52 -6.09
C LEU A 66 7.11 -5.21 -4.72
N ARG A 67 7.58 -6.44 -4.67
CA ARG A 67 7.77 -7.23 -3.44
C ARG A 67 8.96 -6.72 -2.64
N ALA A 68 8.79 -6.58 -1.32
CA ALA A 68 9.90 -6.23 -0.43
C ALA A 68 11.02 -7.29 -0.45
N ASP A 69 10.65 -8.58 -0.45
CA ASP A 69 11.61 -9.70 -0.39
C ASP A 69 12.37 -9.98 -1.70
N HIS A 70 12.23 -9.11 -2.71
CA HIS A 70 13.05 -9.08 -3.93
C HIS A 70 14.04 -7.89 -3.97
N LEU A 71 14.24 -7.18 -2.84
CA LEU A 71 15.19 -6.07 -2.72
C LEU A 71 16.36 -6.44 -1.80
N GLY A 72 17.58 -6.01 -2.14
CA GLY A 72 18.79 -6.27 -1.38
C GLY A 72 18.70 -5.77 0.07
N CYS A 73 18.16 -4.57 0.31
CA CYS A 73 17.97 -4.01 1.66
C CYS A 73 17.00 -4.82 2.54
N TYR A 74 16.14 -5.66 1.95
CA TYR A 74 15.29 -6.64 2.65
C TYR A 74 15.90 -8.06 2.67
N GLY A 75 17.13 -8.23 2.20
CA GLY A 75 17.86 -9.50 2.29
C GLY A 75 17.71 -10.42 1.07
N TYR A 76 17.25 -9.91 -0.06
CA TYR A 76 17.25 -10.68 -1.31
C TYR A 76 18.66 -11.05 -1.74
N PHE A 77 18.83 -12.24 -2.29
CA PHE A 77 20.16 -12.79 -2.62
C PHE A 77 20.74 -12.25 -3.94
N ARG A 78 19.94 -11.57 -4.78
CA ARG A 78 20.36 -10.95 -6.05
C ARG A 78 20.52 -9.44 -5.90
N ASP A 79 21.43 -8.88 -6.71
CA ASP A 79 21.63 -7.43 -6.82
C ASP A 79 20.57 -6.81 -7.75
N THR A 80 19.33 -6.78 -7.28
CA THR A 80 18.18 -6.25 -8.04
C THR A 80 17.96 -4.76 -7.83
N SER A 81 18.49 -4.17 -6.76
CA SER A 81 18.07 -2.86 -6.28
C SER A 81 19.17 -1.98 -5.69
N PRO A 82 20.36 -1.84 -6.32
CA PRO A 82 21.47 -1.10 -5.72
C PRO A 82 21.18 0.38 -5.44
N GLU A 83 20.36 1.06 -6.26
CA GLU A 83 19.98 2.46 -6.06
C GLU A 83 18.96 2.60 -4.92
N ILE A 84 17.97 1.71 -4.87
CA ILE A 84 17.00 1.63 -3.76
C ILE A 84 17.72 1.24 -2.45
N ASP A 85 18.68 0.32 -2.50
CA ASP A 85 19.48 -0.07 -1.34
C ASP A 85 20.37 1.10 -0.84
N ALA A 86 20.88 1.91 -1.76
CA ALA A 86 21.59 3.14 -1.41
C ALA A 86 20.65 4.17 -0.77
N PHE A 87 19.45 4.34 -1.30
CA PHE A 87 18.41 5.20 -0.74
C PHE A 87 17.97 4.74 0.65
N ALA A 88 17.84 3.43 0.87
CA ALA A 88 17.49 2.87 2.18
C ALA A 88 18.51 3.25 3.27
N ARG A 89 19.79 3.35 2.93
CA ARG A 89 20.84 3.78 3.88
C ARG A 89 20.73 5.24 4.30
N GLU A 90 20.13 6.09 3.46
CA GLU A 90 19.89 7.52 3.73
C GLU A 90 18.50 7.79 4.33
N SER A 91 17.69 6.76 4.56
CA SER A 91 16.27 6.85 4.90
C SER A 91 15.95 6.17 6.23
N ILE A 92 14.78 6.46 6.79
CA ILE A 92 14.16 5.59 7.77
C ILE A 92 13.62 4.39 7.02
N PHE A 93 14.09 3.21 7.40
CA PHE A 93 13.73 1.94 6.79
C PHE A 93 12.67 1.22 7.62
N PHE A 94 11.54 0.90 7.01
CA PHE A 94 10.44 0.18 7.67
C PHE A 94 10.52 -1.30 7.30
N GLU A 95 10.70 -2.16 8.31
CA GLU A 95 10.91 -3.59 8.08
C GLU A 95 9.62 -4.34 7.70
N GLN A 96 8.47 -3.82 8.14
CA GLN A 96 7.18 -4.50 8.06
C GLN A 96 6.07 -3.57 7.60
N ALA A 97 6.13 -3.09 6.36
CA ALA A 97 5.11 -2.26 5.76
C ALA A 97 4.15 -3.10 4.89
N TYR A 98 2.85 -2.83 5.02
CA TYR A 98 1.81 -3.63 4.36
C TYR A 98 0.83 -2.78 3.57
N ALA A 99 0.55 -3.21 2.35
CA ALA A 99 -0.55 -2.68 1.55
C ALA A 99 -1.90 -3.06 2.18
N PRO A 100 -2.88 -2.15 2.21
CA PRO A 100 -4.22 -2.47 2.70
C PRO A 100 -5.04 -3.30 1.70
N MET A 101 -4.60 -3.38 0.45
CA MET A 101 -5.17 -4.21 -0.62
C MET A 101 -4.12 -4.42 -1.72
N ALA A 102 -4.00 -5.66 -2.20
CA ALA A 102 -3.09 -5.98 -3.30
C ALA A 102 -3.71 -5.66 -4.67
N THR A 103 -4.08 -4.39 -4.89
CA THR A 103 -4.74 -3.93 -6.11
C THR A 103 -4.46 -2.42 -6.29
N THR A 104 -4.06 -2.01 -7.47
CA THR A 104 -3.48 -0.70 -7.77
C THR A 104 -4.33 0.49 -7.33
N LEU A 105 -5.56 0.63 -7.85
CA LEU A 105 -6.38 1.80 -7.55
C LEU A 105 -6.82 1.87 -6.07
N PRO A 106 -7.30 0.80 -5.43
CA PRO A 106 -7.64 0.82 -4.01
C PRO A 106 -6.45 1.16 -3.11
N SER A 107 -5.27 0.61 -3.40
CA SER A 107 -4.08 0.88 -2.60
C SER A 107 -3.61 2.32 -2.72
N HIS A 108 -3.57 2.89 -3.94
CA HIS A 108 -3.25 4.30 -4.15
C HIS A 108 -4.30 5.24 -3.54
N ALA A 109 -5.59 4.88 -3.59
CA ALA A 109 -6.62 5.64 -2.89
C ALA A 109 -6.38 5.67 -1.38
N SER A 110 -5.99 4.53 -0.79
CA SER A 110 -5.61 4.45 0.62
C SER A 110 -4.37 5.27 0.93
N LEU A 111 -3.32 5.16 0.12
CA LEU A 111 -2.06 5.90 0.28
C LEU A 111 -2.30 7.42 0.23
N LEU A 112 -3.14 7.90 -0.71
CA LEU A 112 -3.40 9.33 -0.91
C LEU A 112 -4.46 9.91 0.02
N THR A 113 -5.24 9.10 0.74
CA THR A 113 -6.28 9.56 1.65
C THR A 113 -6.00 9.24 3.12
N ALA A 114 -5.00 8.39 3.39
CA ALA A 114 -4.67 7.86 4.71
C ALA A 114 -5.84 7.08 5.38
N VAL A 115 -6.75 6.49 4.58
CA VAL A 115 -7.86 5.67 5.09
C VAL A 115 -7.90 4.31 4.39
N HIS A 116 -8.51 3.32 5.05
CA HIS A 116 -8.60 1.94 4.56
C HIS A 116 -9.57 1.82 3.36
N PRO A 117 -9.41 0.84 2.44
CA PRO A 117 -10.32 0.62 1.31
C PRO A 117 -11.80 0.56 1.68
N ARG A 118 -12.15 -0.01 2.82
CA ARG A 118 -13.54 -0.02 3.34
C ARG A 118 -14.08 1.35 3.69
N GLU A 119 -13.21 2.29 3.98
CA GLU A 119 -13.58 3.65 4.39
C GLU A 119 -13.77 4.55 3.17
N HIS A 120 -12.85 4.49 2.18
CA HIS A 120 -13.02 5.27 0.95
C HIS A 120 -13.88 4.58 -0.12
N GLY A 121 -14.16 3.28 0.05
CA GLY A 121 -15.12 2.53 -0.78
C GLY A 121 -14.63 2.16 -2.17
N VAL A 122 -13.36 2.36 -2.52
CA VAL A 122 -12.73 1.82 -3.74
C VAL A 122 -12.23 0.43 -3.40
N LEU A 123 -12.83 -0.62 -3.97
CA LEU A 123 -12.63 -2.01 -3.56
C LEU A 123 -12.11 -2.92 -4.68
N ALA A 124 -11.91 -2.37 -5.86
CA ALA A 124 -11.33 -3.01 -7.03
C ALA A 124 -10.90 -1.94 -8.03
N ASN A 125 -10.13 -2.30 -9.05
CA ASN A 125 -9.90 -1.44 -10.20
C ASN A 125 -11.22 -1.22 -10.97
N VAL A 126 -11.35 -0.08 -11.63
CA VAL A 126 -12.45 0.15 -12.58
C VAL A 126 -12.24 -0.83 -13.75
N GLY A 127 -13.28 -1.58 -14.11
CA GLY A 127 -13.17 -2.73 -15.03
C GLY A 127 -13.39 -4.06 -14.31
N ASP A 128 -12.91 -4.22 -13.08
CA ASP A 128 -13.23 -5.33 -12.19
C ASP A 128 -14.50 -5.11 -11.37
N GLY A 129 -15.39 -4.23 -11.83
CA GLY A 129 -16.57 -3.82 -11.08
C GLY A 129 -16.25 -2.87 -9.93
N GLY A 130 -15.04 -2.31 -9.88
CA GLY A 130 -14.67 -1.21 -9.02
C GLY A 130 -15.28 0.11 -9.46
N ARG A 131 -15.13 1.12 -8.60
CA ARG A 131 -15.54 2.49 -8.88
C ARG A 131 -14.35 3.43 -8.74
N PRO A 132 -14.33 4.58 -9.45
CA PRO A 132 -13.34 5.61 -9.18
C PRO A 132 -13.44 6.10 -7.74
N PHE A 133 -12.34 6.66 -7.25
CA PHE A 133 -12.37 7.44 -6.02
C PHE A 133 -13.27 8.67 -6.20
N VAL A 134 -14.08 8.98 -5.19
CA VAL A 134 -14.92 10.16 -5.16
C VAL A 134 -14.65 10.90 -3.85
N SER A 135 -14.11 12.11 -3.96
CA SER A 135 -13.93 12.96 -2.78
C SER A 135 -15.27 13.46 -2.26
N THR A 136 -15.34 13.66 -0.95
CA THR A 136 -16.47 14.25 -0.25
C THR A 136 -15.99 15.42 0.62
N GLU A 137 -16.88 16.10 1.30
CA GLU A 137 -16.49 17.12 2.30
C GLU A 137 -15.67 16.54 3.44
N LYS A 138 -15.93 15.27 3.78
CA LYS A 138 -15.24 14.53 4.86
C LYS A 138 -14.05 13.71 4.40
N LEU A 139 -13.84 13.54 3.08
CA LEU A 139 -12.80 12.70 2.52
C LEU A 139 -12.18 13.32 1.28
N ARG A 140 -10.95 13.78 1.40
CA ARG A 140 -10.17 14.42 0.31
C ARG A 140 -8.86 13.69 0.09
N SER A 141 -8.37 13.70 -1.16
CA SER A 141 -7.01 13.25 -1.42
C SER A 141 -5.99 14.24 -0.86
N PHE A 142 -4.79 13.76 -0.58
CA PHE A 142 -3.68 14.61 -0.16
C PHE A 142 -3.37 15.71 -1.17
N ALA A 143 -3.45 15.40 -2.47
CA ALA A 143 -3.27 16.38 -3.54
C ALA A 143 -4.26 17.55 -3.44
N GLN A 144 -5.54 17.28 -3.13
CA GLN A 144 -6.55 18.34 -2.96
C GLN A 144 -6.24 19.26 -1.78
N VAL A 145 -5.77 18.69 -0.67
CA VAL A 145 -5.43 19.46 0.53
C VAL A 145 -4.14 20.25 0.32
N ALA A 146 -3.10 19.63 -0.24
CA ALA A 146 -1.83 20.29 -0.55
C ALA A 146 -2.03 21.45 -1.55
N LYS A 147 -2.78 21.25 -2.64
CA LYS A 147 -3.12 22.29 -3.61
C LYS A 147 -3.84 23.48 -2.96
N ALA A 148 -4.84 23.22 -2.14
CA ALA A 148 -5.56 24.26 -1.43
C ALA A 148 -4.68 25.09 -0.48
N ASN A 149 -3.46 24.60 -0.17
CA ASN A 149 -2.47 25.23 0.71
C ASN A 149 -1.19 25.66 -0.02
N GLY A 150 -1.28 25.91 -1.32
CA GLY A 150 -0.24 26.56 -2.10
C GLY A 150 0.89 25.67 -2.62
N TYR A 151 0.73 24.33 -2.52
CA TYR A 151 1.65 23.41 -3.18
C TYR A 151 1.36 23.30 -4.68
N ALA A 152 2.37 23.27 -5.51
CA ALA A 152 2.25 22.73 -6.86
C ALA A 152 2.04 21.22 -6.77
N THR A 153 0.95 20.70 -7.33
CA THR A 153 0.58 19.29 -7.19
C THR A 153 0.68 18.57 -8.54
N VAL A 154 1.55 17.59 -8.60
CA VAL A 154 1.93 16.95 -9.86
C VAL A 154 1.95 15.42 -9.70
N ALA A 155 1.38 14.70 -10.66
CA ALA A 155 1.45 13.26 -10.73
C ALA A 155 1.91 12.80 -12.11
N PHE A 156 2.78 11.80 -12.12
CA PHE A 156 3.16 11.02 -13.29
C PHE A 156 2.78 9.57 -13.03
N VAL A 157 1.72 9.11 -13.70
CA VAL A 157 1.23 7.74 -13.55
C VAL A 157 1.53 6.92 -14.78
N SER A 158 1.72 5.62 -14.61
CA SER A 158 2.22 4.74 -15.66
C SER A 158 1.31 3.56 -15.98
N ALA A 159 0.15 3.44 -15.30
CA ALA A 159 -0.78 2.32 -15.46
C ALA A 159 -2.22 2.77 -15.67
N THR A 160 -2.99 1.99 -16.44
CA THR A 160 -4.40 2.27 -16.76
C THR A 160 -5.30 2.43 -15.53
N PRO A 161 -5.19 1.65 -14.45
CA PRO A 161 -6.05 1.84 -13.27
C PRO A 161 -5.97 3.24 -12.66
N LEU A 162 -4.85 3.96 -12.90
CA LEU A 162 -4.63 5.32 -12.39
C LEU A 162 -4.93 6.41 -13.43
N LYS A 163 -5.39 6.09 -14.63
CA LYS A 163 -5.70 7.09 -15.66
C LYS A 163 -7.03 7.80 -15.38
N LYS A 164 -7.12 9.06 -15.82
CA LYS A 164 -8.40 9.73 -16.02
C LYS A 164 -9.20 9.04 -17.15
N PRO A 165 -10.47 8.90 -17.06
CA PRO A 165 -11.39 9.26 -15.98
C PRO A 165 -11.64 8.09 -14.99
N TYR A 166 -10.77 7.05 -15.00
CA TYR A 166 -11.05 5.79 -14.30
C TYR A 166 -10.69 5.83 -12.81
N CYS A 167 -9.65 6.60 -12.45
CA CYS A 167 -9.15 6.55 -11.07
C CYS A 167 -9.91 7.50 -10.12
N GLY A 168 -10.30 8.69 -10.57
CA GLY A 168 -10.83 9.76 -9.73
C GLY A 168 -9.80 10.37 -8.76
N LEU A 169 -8.56 9.89 -8.78
CA LEU A 169 -7.45 10.39 -7.94
C LEU A 169 -6.75 11.59 -8.56
N ASP A 170 -7.02 11.90 -9.82
CA ASP A 170 -6.49 13.06 -10.54
C ASP A 170 -7.00 14.40 -9.99
N VAL A 171 -8.10 14.36 -9.25
CA VAL A 171 -8.69 15.55 -8.61
C VAL A 171 -7.73 16.09 -7.55
N GLY A 172 -7.35 17.35 -7.70
CA GLY A 172 -6.41 18.02 -6.80
C GLY A 172 -4.99 18.15 -7.34
N PHE A 173 -4.67 17.52 -8.48
CA PHE A 173 -3.40 17.75 -9.15
C PHE A 173 -3.51 18.89 -10.18
N ASP A 174 -2.47 19.75 -10.24
CA ASP A 174 -2.33 20.78 -11.28
C ASP A 174 -1.91 20.17 -12.60
N LEU A 175 -0.97 19.22 -12.55
CA LEU A 175 -0.53 18.41 -13.66
C LEU A 175 -0.75 16.93 -13.33
N TYR A 176 -1.45 16.23 -14.20
CA TYR A 176 -1.63 14.78 -14.12
C TYR A 176 -1.22 14.15 -15.44
N ASP A 177 0.04 13.74 -15.51
CA ASP A 177 0.63 13.10 -16.68
C ASP A 177 0.34 11.59 -16.64
N GLN A 178 -0.18 11.04 -17.72
CA GLN A 178 -0.61 9.66 -17.83
C GLN A 178 -0.15 9.05 -19.15
N PRO A 179 -0.03 7.69 -19.25
CA PRO A 179 0.38 7.06 -20.49
C PRO A 179 -0.66 7.28 -21.60
N PRO A 180 -0.22 7.48 -22.85
CA PRO A 180 -1.15 7.61 -23.99
C PRO A 180 -1.86 6.30 -24.30
N ARG A 181 -1.23 5.16 -24.01
CA ARG A 181 -1.79 3.81 -24.09
C ARG A 181 -2.04 3.25 -22.69
N SER A 182 -2.09 1.91 -22.56
CA SER A 182 -2.36 1.24 -21.29
C SER A 182 -1.30 1.48 -20.22
N GLU A 183 -0.05 1.54 -20.60
CA GLU A 183 1.10 1.62 -19.69
C GLU A 183 2.24 2.48 -20.23
N ARG A 184 3.18 2.80 -19.36
CA ARG A 184 4.41 3.52 -19.70
C ARG A 184 5.59 2.93 -18.93
N ARG A 185 6.68 2.65 -19.66
CA ARG A 185 7.92 2.11 -19.13
C ARG A 185 8.64 3.11 -18.21
N ALA A 186 9.42 2.59 -17.26
CA ALA A 186 10.10 3.39 -16.25
C ALA A 186 10.96 4.52 -16.85
N ALA A 187 11.75 4.26 -17.90
CA ALA A 187 12.59 5.28 -18.54
C ALA A 187 11.78 6.48 -19.08
N ALA A 188 10.62 6.24 -19.66
CA ALA A 188 9.77 7.32 -20.16
C ALA A 188 9.11 8.09 -19.01
N THR A 189 8.73 7.41 -17.93
CA THR A 189 8.22 8.05 -16.72
C THR A 189 9.27 8.96 -16.11
N THR A 190 10.48 8.47 -15.86
CA THR A 190 11.60 9.23 -15.33
C THR A 190 11.93 10.44 -16.21
N SER A 191 11.97 10.26 -17.54
CA SER A 191 12.27 11.37 -18.47
C SER A 191 11.22 12.48 -18.39
N ASN A 192 9.94 12.15 -18.28
CA ASN A 192 8.87 13.14 -18.14
C ASN A 192 8.95 13.87 -16.80
N VAL A 193 9.25 13.15 -15.71
CA VAL A 193 9.46 13.76 -14.38
C VAL A 193 10.65 14.71 -14.40
N ILE A 194 11.78 14.31 -14.99
CA ILE A 194 12.98 15.13 -15.10
C ILE A 194 12.70 16.41 -15.91
N ALA A 195 12.01 16.28 -17.05
CA ALA A 195 11.64 17.44 -17.86
C ALA A 195 10.72 18.43 -17.13
N TRP A 196 9.87 17.93 -16.22
CA TRP A 196 9.07 18.79 -15.35
C TRP A 196 9.95 19.44 -14.27
N LEU A 197 10.79 18.68 -13.58
CA LEU A 197 11.68 19.17 -12.51
C LEU A 197 12.60 20.29 -13.02
N GLU A 198 13.08 20.24 -14.25
CA GLU A 198 13.92 21.28 -14.88
C GLU A 198 13.19 22.61 -15.08
N ARG A 199 11.85 22.61 -15.04
CA ARG A 199 11.00 23.81 -15.14
C ARG A 199 10.39 24.19 -13.80
N THR A 200 10.86 23.60 -12.70
CA THR A 200 10.22 23.63 -11.38
C THR A 200 9.90 25.05 -10.90
N PRO A 201 8.68 25.28 -10.40
CA PRO A 201 8.29 26.52 -9.77
C PRO A 201 9.07 26.77 -8.47
N GLN A 202 9.14 28.02 -8.03
CA GLN A 202 9.79 28.43 -6.79
C GLN A 202 9.01 28.00 -5.53
N GLN A 203 7.76 27.54 -5.68
CA GLN A 203 6.88 27.12 -4.58
C GLN A 203 7.12 25.65 -4.20
N PRO A 204 6.76 25.22 -2.98
CA PRO A 204 6.84 23.82 -2.58
C PRO A 204 5.90 22.97 -3.45
N PHE A 205 6.28 21.71 -3.66
CA PHE A 205 5.49 20.81 -4.49
C PHE A 205 5.19 19.46 -3.80
N PHE A 206 4.06 18.88 -4.18
CA PHE A 206 3.76 17.47 -4.00
C PHE A 206 3.89 16.77 -5.34
N LEU A 207 4.88 15.89 -5.46
CA LEU A 207 5.16 15.11 -6.66
C LEU A 207 4.87 13.63 -6.38
N MET A 208 3.92 13.05 -7.11
CA MET A 208 3.68 11.61 -7.14
C MET A 208 4.25 11.02 -8.42
N VAL A 209 5.10 10.01 -8.30
CA VAL A 209 5.67 9.25 -9.42
C VAL A 209 5.27 7.78 -9.26
N HIS A 210 4.55 7.26 -10.23
CA HIS A 210 4.17 5.86 -10.27
C HIS A 210 4.87 5.14 -11.42
N TYR A 211 5.65 4.12 -11.09
CA TYR A 211 6.31 3.23 -12.05
C TYR A 211 5.46 1.99 -12.26
N TYR A 212 5.28 1.58 -13.53
CA TYR A 212 4.56 0.37 -13.91
C TYR A 212 5.42 -0.88 -13.71
N ASP A 213 6.67 -0.85 -14.19
CA ASP A 213 7.59 -1.96 -14.01
C ASP A 213 7.89 -2.14 -12.51
N PRO A 214 7.81 -3.35 -11.94
CA PRO A 214 7.87 -4.69 -12.56
C PRO A 214 6.51 -5.41 -12.73
N HIS A 215 5.42 -4.74 -13.00
CA HIS A 215 4.11 -5.39 -13.23
C HIS A 215 4.11 -6.29 -14.48
N ASN A 216 3.38 -7.41 -14.44
CA ASN A 216 3.15 -8.27 -15.61
C ASN A 216 2.52 -7.49 -16.82
N PRO A 217 2.93 -7.80 -18.09
CA PRO A 217 3.85 -8.84 -18.53
C PRO A 217 5.31 -8.47 -18.35
N TYR A 218 6.11 -9.40 -17.81
CA TYR A 218 7.53 -9.17 -17.53
C TYR A 218 8.35 -9.16 -18.82
N GLN A 219 8.78 -7.99 -19.25
CA GLN A 219 9.53 -7.75 -20.50
C GLN A 219 10.63 -6.71 -20.28
N PRO A 220 11.59 -6.97 -19.36
CA PRO A 220 12.65 -6.02 -19.11
C PRO A 220 13.43 -5.70 -20.39
N PRO A 221 13.82 -4.44 -20.62
CA PRO A 221 14.61 -4.12 -21.80
C PRO A 221 16.05 -4.65 -21.67
N PRO A 222 16.77 -4.87 -22.80
CA PRO A 222 18.21 -5.16 -22.75
C PRO A 222 18.99 -4.07 -21.99
N PRO A 223 19.99 -4.42 -21.15
CA PRO A 223 20.52 -5.77 -20.92
C PRO A 223 19.78 -6.56 -19.81
N TYR A 224 18.74 -5.99 -19.19
CA TYR A 224 18.05 -6.54 -18.02
C TYR A 224 17.27 -7.82 -18.33
N ASP A 225 16.87 -8.03 -19.61
CA ASP A 225 16.15 -9.22 -20.09
C ASP A 225 16.93 -10.53 -19.94
N ARG A 226 18.25 -10.46 -19.77
CA ARG A 226 19.16 -11.60 -19.64
C ARG A 226 20.07 -11.52 -18.43
N MET A 227 19.84 -10.55 -17.56
CA MET A 227 20.73 -10.28 -16.43
C MET A 227 20.69 -11.38 -15.39
N TYR A 228 19.53 -11.95 -15.13
CA TYR A 228 19.34 -13.00 -14.13
C TYR A 228 19.01 -14.33 -14.78
N GLN A 229 19.58 -15.39 -14.23
CA GLN A 229 19.37 -16.77 -14.66
C GLN A 229 19.15 -17.66 -13.44
N SER A 230 18.57 -18.82 -13.66
CA SER A 230 18.34 -19.80 -12.61
C SER A 230 19.68 -20.35 -12.08
N ASP A 231 19.84 -20.32 -10.78
CA ASP A 231 21.01 -20.77 -10.06
C ASP A 231 20.62 -21.45 -8.72
N ALA A 232 21.62 -22.00 -8.01
CA ALA A 232 21.37 -22.67 -6.75
C ALA A 232 20.81 -21.75 -5.64
N ALA A 233 20.99 -20.44 -5.74
CA ALA A 233 20.43 -19.49 -4.78
C ALA A 233 18.94 -19.29 -5.03
N LEU A 234 18.53 -19.17 -6.30
CA LEU A 234 17.10 -19.14 -6.68
C LEU A 234 16.40 -20.44 -6.27
N GLU A 235 17.03 -21.62 -6.52
CA GLU A 235 16.44 -22.91 -6.13
C GLU A 235 16.18 -22.98 -4.62
N ARG A 236 17.11 -22.49 -3.80
CA ARG A 236 16.92 -22.44 -2.35
C ARG A 236 15.80 -21.47 -1.95
N PHE A 237 15.74 -20.30 -2.59
CA PHE A 237 14.69 -19.31 -2.34
C PHE A 237 13.30 -19.87 -2.62
N LEU A 238 13.12 -20.54 -3.77
CA LEU A 238 11.87 -21.16 -4.17
C LEU A 238 11.49 -22.32 -3.24
N ALA A 239 12.45 -23.19 -2.91
CA ALA A 239 12.22 -24.33 -2.05
C ALA A 239 11.83 -23.94 -0.61
N GLN A 240 12.45 -22.89 -0.04
CA GLN A 240 12.10 -22.37 1.29
C GLN A 240 10.66 -21.86 1.37
N ARG A 241 10.09 -21.40 0.26
CA ARG A 241 8.73 -20.88 0.13
C ARG A 241 7.75 -21.89 -0.44
N GLN A 242 8.22 -23.11 -0.75
CA GLN A 242 7.43 -24.17 -1.40
C GLN A 242 6.73 -23.69 -2.68
N ILE A 243 7.41 -22.80 -3.44
CA ILE A 243 6.86 -22.27 -4.69
C ILE A 243 6.95 -23.37 -5.75
N PRO A 244 5.85 -23.72 -6.46
CA PRO A 244 5.85 -24.77 -7.47
C PRO A 244 6.66 -24.37 -8.70
N ASP A 245 7.14 -25.35 -9.47
CA ASP A 245 7.91 -25.12 -10.71
C ASP A 245 7.11 -24.36 -11.76
N SER A 246 5.80 -24.57 -11.80
CA SER A 246 4.88 -23.89 -12.68
C SER A 246 3.48 -23.87 -12.09
N VAL A 247 2.68 -22.90 -12.53
CA VAL A 247 1.25 -22.81 -12.20
C VAL A 247 0.45 -22.87 -13.49
N GLU A 248 -0.50 -23.79 -13.51
CA GLU A 248 -1.50 -23.88 -14.58
C GLU A 248 -2.46 -22.69 -14.52
N PRO A 249 -3.03 -22.27 -15.66
CA PRO A 249 -3.89 -21.08 -15.73
C PRO A 249 -5.15 -21.15 -14.85
N GLY A 250 -5.51 -22.32 -14.34
CA GLY A 250 -6.61 -22.50 -13.40
C GLY A 250 -7.92 -21.84 -13.82
N GLN A 251 -8.58 -21.17 -12.89
CA GLN A 251 -9.82 -20.44 -13.12
C GLN A 251 -9.64 -19.03 -13.70
N CYS A 252 -8.39 -18.55 -13.83
CA CYS A 252 -8.08 -17.28 -14.47
C CYS A 252 -7.96 -17.45 -15.97
N LYS A 253 -9.04 -17.23 -16.72
CA LYS A 253 -8.98 -17.22 -18.18
C LYS A 253 -7.96 -16.21 -18.68
N GLY A 254 -7.29 -16.53 -19.80
CA GLY A 254 -6.24 -15.69 -20.37
C GLY A 254 -4.87 -15.80 -19.69
N THR A 255 -4.76 -16.46 -18.55
CA THR A 255 -3.46 -16.79 -17.94
C THR A 255 -2.87 -17.99 -18.68
N LYS A 256 -1.63 -17.87 -19.13
CA LYS A 256 -0.86 -19.01 -19.66
C LYS A 256 -0.19 -19.74 -18.50
N VAL A 257 0.23 -20.99 -18.72
CA VAL A 257 1.15 -21.68 -17.80
C VAL A 257 2.36 -20.77 -17.56
N THR A 258 2.66 -20.51 -16.29
CA THR A 258 3.82 -19.70 -15.91
C THR A 258 4.88 -20.61 -15.28
N VAL A 259 6.08 -20.61 -15.87
CA VAL A 259 7.25 -21.29 -15.31
C VAL A 259 7.90 -20.37 -14.27
N THR A 260 7.94 -20.81 -13.02
CA THR A 260 8.33 -19.96 -11.89
C THR A 260 9.71 -19.33 -12.05
N ARG A 261 10.70 -20.12 -12.51
CA ARG A 261 12.07 -19.63 -12.72
C ARG A 261 12.12 -18.53 -13.77
N ASP A 262 11.38 -18.69 -14.86
CA ASP A 262 11.35 -17.73 -15.96
C ASP A 262 10.72 -16.41 -15.54
N VAL A 263 9.55 -16.48 -14.90
CA VAL A 263 8.86 -15.25 -14.43
C VAL A 263 9.66 -14.54 -13.34
N THR A 264 10.31 -15.28 -12.43
CA THR A 264 11.15 -14.68 -11.38
C THR A 264 12.38 -14.00 -11.96
N ASN A 265 13.07 -14.61 -12.93
CA ASN A 265 14.22 -14.02 -13.58
C ASN A 265 13.87 -12.73 -14.34
N LEU A 266 12.74 -12.72 -15.05
CA LEU A 266 12.28 -11.52 -15.77
C LEU A 266 11.77 -10.43 -14.82
N TYR A 267 11.05 -10.80 -13.77
CA TYR A 267 10.61 -9.87 -12.72
C TYR A 267 11.78 -9.17 -12.04
N ASP A 268 12.84 -9.92 -11.68
CA ASP A 268 14.07 -9.35 -11.12
C ASP A 268 14.76 -8.41 -12.12
N GLY A 269 14.72 -8.75 -13.42
CA GLY A 269 15.22 -7.89 -14.49
C GLY A 269 14.46 -6.56 -14.57
N GLU A 270 13.14 -6.57 -14.39
CA GLU A 270 12.34 -5.34 -14.37
C GLU A 270 12.56 -4.51 -13.11
N ILE A 271 12.77 -5.15 -11.96
CA ILE A 271 13.17 -4.44 -10.73
C ILE A 271 14.48 -3.72 -10.98
N ARG A 272 15.48 -4.40 -11.54
CA ARG A 272 16.79 -3.80 -11.78
C ARG A 272 16.76 -2.65 -12.79
N TYR A 273 15.89 -2.76 -13.79
CA TYR A 273 15.62 -1.68 -14.74
C TYR A 273 14.98 -0.46 -14.06
N THR A 274 13.94 -0.69 -13.28
CA THR A 274 13.22 0.38 -12.56
C THR A 274 14.11 1.04 -11.51
N ASP A 275 14.92 0.26 -10.82
CA ASP A 275 15.93 0.74 -9.87
C ASP A 275 16.91 1.74 -10.51
N ALA A 276 17.42 1.41 -11.70
CA ALA A 276 18.30 2.32 -12.44
C ALA A 276 17.60 3.64 -12.81
N GLU A 277 16.32 3.59 -13.18
CA GLU A 277 15.53 4.78 -13.49
C GLU A 277 15.23 5.64 -12.25
N ILE A 278 15.01 5.01 -11.11
CA ILE A 278 14.88 5.69 -9.81
C ILE A 278 16.19 6.36 -9.42
N GLY A 279 17.32 5.73 -9.65
CA GLY A 279 18.65 6.33 -9.47
C GLY A 279 18.81 7.62 -10.28
N ARG A 280 18.40 7.60 -11.57
CA ARG A 280 18.39 8.81 -12.44
C ARG A 280 17.50 9.92 -11.87
N LEU A 281 16.32 9.58 -11.35
CA LEU A 281 15.42 10.55 -10.71
C LEU A 281 16.07 11.17 -9.46
N PHE A 282 16.67 10.36 -8.61
CA PHE A 282 17.31 10.84 -7.39
C PHE A 282 18.55 11.70 -7.67
N GLU A 283 19.35 11.32 -8.66
CA GLU A 283 20.47 12.14 -9.13
C GLU A 283 19.97 13.51 -9.63
N LYS A 284 18.87 13.54 -10.38
CA LYS A 284 18.28 14.81 -10.85
C LYS A 284 17.82 15.68 -9.68
N LEU A 285 17.16 15.12 -8.68
CA LEU A 285 16.76 15.87 -7.48
C LEU A 285 17.98 16.46 -6.75
N ARG A 286 19.08 15.70 -6.64
CA ARG A 286 20.35 16.18 -6.07
C ARG A 286 20.93 17.31 -6.90
N SER A 287 21.05 17.14 -8.22
CA SER A 287 21.64 18.13 -9.13
C SER A 287 20.88 19.47 -9.16
N LEU A 288 19.57 19.45 -8.90
CA LEU A 288 18.73 20.65 -8.83
C LEU A 288 18.63 21.23 -7.40
N GLY A 289 19.36 20.70 -6.43
CA GLY A 289 19.30 21.14 -5.03
C GLY A 289 17.95 20.84 -4.34
N GLN A 290 17.12 20.00 -4.94
CA GLN A 290 15.81 19.64 -4.37
C GLN A 290 15.90 18.52 -3.33
N TRP A 291 16.99 17.76 -3.32
CA TRP A 291 17.19 16.63 -2.41
C TRP A 291 17.05 17.01 -0.93
N GLU A 292 17.75 18.05 -0.48
CA GLU A 292 17.72 18.52 0.91
C GLU A 292 16.47 19.35 1.25
N ARG A 293 15.65 19.66 0.25
CA ARG A 293 14.37 20.37 0.42
C ARG A 293 13.15 19.46 0.32
N SER A 294 13.36 18.15 0.20
CA SER A 294 12.30 17.19 -0.06
C SER A 294 12.26 16.10 1.00
N VAL A 295 11.05 15.80 1.49
CA VAL A 295 10.75 14.50 2.07
C VAL A 295 10.47 13.55 0.91
N ILE A 296 11.20 12.43 0.85
CA ILE A 296 11.07 11.46 -0.23
C ILE A 296 10.59 10.13 0.36
N VAL A 297 9.44 9.68 -0.10
CA VAL A 297 8.86 8.38 0.21
C VAL A 297 9.07 7.46 -0.98
N LEU A 298 9.62 6.27 -0.75
CA LEU A 298 9.66 5.19 -1.72
C LEU A 298 8.90 4.00 -1.15
N THR A 299 7.93 3.50 -1.91
CA THR A 299 7.12 2.33 -1.54
C THR A 299 6.62 1.61 -2.79
N ALA A 300 5.92 0.49 -2.60
CA ALA A 300 5.08 -0.12 -3.61
C ALA A 300 3.61 0.01 -3.20
N ASP A 301 2.71 -0.09 -4.15
CA ASP A 301 1.28 -0.14 -3.87
C ASP A 301 0.85 -1.53 -3.36
N HIS A 302 1.43 -2.60 -3.89
CA HIS A 302 1.31 -4.00 -3.45
C HIS A 302 2.44 -4.84 -4.03
N GLY A 303 2.48 -6.13 -3.67
CA GLY A 303 3.39 -7.11 -4.24
C GLY A 303 2.73 -7.98 -5.32
N GLU A 304 3.37 -9.13 -5.61
CA GLU A 304 3.00 -10.05 -6.69
C GLU A 304 3.15 -11.51 -6.23
N GLY A 305 2.30 -12.39 -6.75
CA GLY A 305 2.29 -13.80 -6.37
C GLY A 305 3.49 -14.58 -6.87
N LEU A 306 3.90 -14.39 -8.11
CA LEU A 306 5.01 -15.12 -8.74
C LEU A 306 4.93 -16.64 -8.52
N ASN A 307 3.73 -17.19 -8.65
CA ASN A 307 3.38 -18.59 -8.40
C ASN A 307 3.41 -19.07 -6.93
N GLN A 308 3.78 -18.21 -5.96
CA GLN A 308 3.68 -18.55 -4.54
C GLN A 308 2.20 -18.75 -4.17
N HIS A 309 1.89 -19.73 -3.31
CA HIS A 309 0.52 -20.16 -2.98
C HIS A 309 -0.33 -20.49 -4.22
N ASP A 310 0.28 -21.09 -5.24
CA ASP A 310 -0.35 -21.45 -6.52
C ASP A 310 -1.04 -20.25 -7.21
N TRP A 311 -0.45 -19.05 -7.06
CA TRP A 311 -1.03 -17.81 -7.58
C TRP A 311 0.01 -16.96 -8.32
N PRO A 312 -0.15 -16.77 -9.65
CA PRO A 312 0.84 -16.04 -10.44
C PRO A 312 0.71 -14.52 -10.37
N LYS A 313 -0.45 -14.00 -9.96
CA LYS A 313 -0.82 -12.57 -9.99
C LYS A 313 -0.93 -11.98 -8.57
N HIS A 314 -1.56 -10.82 -8.46
CA HIS A 314 -1.90 -10.14 -7.22
C HIS A 314 -3.43 -10.20 -6.93
N GLY A 315 -3.93 -9.42 -5.97
CA GLY A 315 -5.36 -9.31 -5.62
C GLY A 315 -5.75 -10.10 -4.36
N ARG A 316 -4.91 -11.04 -3.92
CA ARG A 316 -5.10 -11.84 -2.70
C ARG A 316 -4.46 -11.18 -1.49
N VAL A 317 -4.61 -11.81 -0.32
CA VAL A 317 -4.11 -11.25 0.95
C VAL A 317 -2.94 -12.02 1.54
N TRP A 318 -2.20 -12.76 0.71
CA TRP A 318 -0.98 -13.44 1.09
C TRP A 318 0.17 -12.46 1.34
N ASN A 319 1.13 -12.87 2.14
CA ASN A 319 2.23 -12.01 2.56
C ASN A 319 3.02 -11.41 1.39
N GLU A 320 3.34 -12.21 0.37
CA GLU A 320 4.11 -11.78 -0.81
C GLU A 320 3.38 -10.72 -1.66
N GLN A 321 2.06 -10.60 -1.50
CA GLN A 321 1.26 -9.60 -2.21
C GLN A 321 0.98 -8.36 -1.37
N LEU A 322 1.19 -8.43 -0.05
CA LEU A 322 0.90 -7.33 0.88
C LEU A 322 2.14 -6.68 1.48
N HIS A 323 3.22 -7.44 1.71
CA HIS A 323 4.47 -6.92 2.27
C HIS A 323 5.24 -6.15 1.21
N VAL A 324 5.25 -4.83 1.35
CA VAL A 324 5.85 -3.89 0.40
C VAL A 324 7.05 -3.18 1.01
N PRO A 325 8.01 -2.72 0.20
CA PRO A 325 9.08 -1.86 0.69
C PRO A 325 8.51 -0.51 1.15
N LEU A 326 9.09 0.04 2.20
CA LEU A 326 8.82 1.42 2.63
C LEU A 326 10.09 2.05 3.19
N MET A 327 10.46 3.19 2.62
CA MET A 327 11.56 4.03 3.06
C MET A 327 11.11 5.49 3.02
N ILE A 328 11.42 6.25 4.07
CA ILE A 328 11.13 7.68 4.12
C ILE A 328 12.41 8.43 4.44
N ARG A 329 12.91 9.19 3.48
CA ARG A 329 14.03 10.10 3.67
C ARG A 329 13.51 11.47 4.05
N PHE A 330 13.98 11.97 5.18
CA PHE A 330 13.74 13.35 5.61
C PHE A 330 14.96 14.24 5.35
N PRO A 331 14.79 15.52 5.04
CA PRO A 331 15.86 16.51 5.13
C PRO A 331 16.57 16.47 6.49
N LYS A 332 17.85 16.84 6.53
CA LYS A 332 18.66 16.73 7.76
C LYS A 332 18.04 17.45 8.96
N GLU A 333 17.39 18.58 8.71
CA GLU A 333 16.74 19.40 9.75
C GLU A 333 15.55 18.66 10.40
N LEU A 334 14.88 17.77 9.64
CA LEU A 334 13.74 16.98 10.11
C LEU A 334 14.13 15.58 10.61
N ALA A 335 15.33 15.11 10.29
CA ALA A 335 15.78 13.74 10.57
C ALA A 335 16.31 13.56 12.01
N GLY A 336 16.60 14.65 12.74
CA GLY A 336 17.20 14.59 14.07
C GLY A 336 16.37 13.76 15.05
N GLY A 337 17.03 12.80 15.72
CA GLY A 337 16.40 11.95 16.74
C GLY A 337 15.50 10.84 16.22
N LEU A 338 15.39 10.65 14.90
CA LEU A 338 14.60 9.57 14.31
C LEU A 338 15.39 8.26 14.25
N PRO A 339 14.71 7.10 14.41
CA PRO A 339 15.35 5.79 14.25
C PRO A 339 15.70 5.56 12.78
N GLN A 340 16.82 4.90 12.52
CA GLN A 340 17.15 4.48 11.15
C GLN A 340 16.28 3.31 10.66
N ARG A 341 15.83 2.45 11.58
CA ARG A 341 15.00 1.27 11.30
C ARG A 341 13.76 1.24 12.20
N VAL A 342 12.63 0.89 11.62
CA VAL A 342 11.35 0.73 12.29
C VAL A 342 10.89 -0.71 12.11
N PRO A 343 10.98 -1.56 13.15
CA PRO A 343 10.58 -2.97 13.08
C PRO A 343 9.06 -3.17 13.24
N ALA A 344 8.34 -2.13 13.65
CA ALA A 344 6.91 -2.21 13.90
C ALA A 344 6.08 -2.41 12.62
N LEU A 345 4.89 -3.00 12.79
CA LEU A 345 3.89 -3.12 11.73
C LEU A 345 3.41 -1.74 11.28
N VAL A 346 3.48 -1.48 9.98
CA VAL A 346 3.05 -0.24 9.34
C VAL A 346 2.13 -0.56 8.18
N SER A 347 1.07 0.21 8.02
CA SER A 347 0.21 0.16 6.83
C SER A 347 0.49 1.34 5.92
N LEU A 348 0.28 1.21 4.63
CA LEU A 348 0.43 2.35 3.69
C LEU A 348 -0.47 3.55 4.04
N ILE A 349 -1.55 3.36 4.79
CA ILE A 349 -2.36 4.47 5.29
C ILE A 349 -1.63 5.33 6.33
N ASP A 350 -0.53 4.84 6.91
CA ASP A 350 0.29 5.55 7.92
C ASP A 350 1.34 6.47 7.30
N VAL A 351 1.61 6.32 6.00
CA VAL A 351 2.71 7.02 5.31
C VAL A 351 2.54 8.53 5.39
N LEU A 352 1.40 9.05 4.93
CA LEU A 352 1.17 10.50 4.95
C LEU A 352 1.01 11.08 6.36
N PRO A 353 0.31 10.42 7.32
CA PRO A 353 0.34 10.84 8.71
C PRO A 353 1.76 10.92 9.29
N THR A 354 2.63 9.97 8.98
CA THR A 354 4.03 9.96 9.45
C THR A 354 4.83 11.11 8.82
N VAL A 355 4.67 11.38 7.54
CA VAL A 355 5.30 12.52 6.86
C VAL A 355 4.82 13.84 7.46
N LEU A 356 3.51 14.01 7.62
CA LEU A 356 2.91 15.23 8.16
C LEU A 356 3.25 15.48 9.64
N GLY A 357 3.46 14.42 10.42
CA GLY A 357 3.92 14.51 11.80
C GLY A 357 5.31 15.14 11.92
N ARG A 358 6.13 15.13 10.86
CA ARG A 358 7.48 15.73 10.82
C ARG A 358 7.51 17.07 10.08
N VAL A 359 6.83 17.17 8.96
CA VAL A 359 6.76 18.43 8.19
C VAL A 359 5.91 19.47 8.91
N THR A 360 4.94 19.04 9.71
CA THR A 360 4.05 19.84 10.56
C THR A 360 3.51 21.13 9.91
N PRO A 361 3.04 21.10 8.66
CA PRO A 361 2.47 22.30 8.08
C PRO A 361 1.17 22.68 8.82
N ALA A 362 0.86 23.98 8.92
CA ALA A 362 -0.31 24.47 9.67
C ALA A 362 -1.64 23.79 9.23
N TRP A 363 -1.72 23.33 7.98
CA TRP A 363 -2.88 22.66 7.42
C TRP A 363 -2.92 21.14 7.67
N ALA A 364 -1.87 20.55 8.25
CA ALA A 364 -1.79 19.08 8.48
C ALA A 364 -3.02 18.56 9.23
N ALA A 365 -3.47 19.28 10.25
CA ALA A 365 -4.63 18.90 11.05
C ALA A 365 -5.89 18.67 10.21
N THR A 366 -6.11 19.45 9.14
CA THR A 366 -7.25 19.29 8.22
C THR A 366 -7.22 17.93 7.50
N PHE A 367 -6.05 17.49 7.04
CA PHE A 367 -5.90 16.19 6.41
C PHE A 367 -5.95 15.05 7.43
N LEU A 368 -5.27 15.21 8.57
CA LEU A 368 -5.20 14.20 9.62
C LEU A 368 -6.54 13.91 10.29
N ALA A 369 -7.47 14.87 10.30
CA ALA A 369 -8.82 14.67 10.85
C ALA A 369 -9.60 13.53 10.16
N GLN A 370 -9.35 13.27 8.88
CA GLN A 370 -9.97 12.15 8.16
C GLN A 370 -9.19 10.84 8.29
N ALA A 371 -7.90 10.88 8.61
CA ALA A 371 -7.02 9.73 8.55
C ALA A 371 -7.40 8.63 9.55
N SER A 372 -7.31 7.37 9.11
CA SER A 372 -7.28 6.17 9.96
C SER A 372 -5.85 5.72 10.22
N GLY A 373 -4.94 6.13 9.34
CA GLY A 373 -3.51 5.99 9.54
C GLY A 373 -3.00 6.88 10.66
N VAL A 374 -1.85 6.53 11.23
CA VAL A 374 -1.23 7.23 12.35
C VAL A 374 0.22 7.60 12.03
N ASP A 375 0.77 8.60 12.73
CA ASP A 375 2.21 8.86 12.72
C ASP A 375 2.94 7.77 13.51
N VAL A 376 3.64 6.89 12.81
CA VAL A 376 4.37 5.76 13.43
C VAL A 376 5.71 6.18 14.03
N LEU A 377 6.15 7.41 13.80
CA LEU A 377 7.35 8.00 14.38
C LEU A 377 7.01 8.94 15.56
N ALA A 378 5.73 9.06 15.90
CA ALA A 378 5.31 9.90 17.02
C ALA A 378 5.82 9.33 18.36
N PRO A 379 6.21 10.17 19.31
CA PRO A 379 6.48 9.73 20.68
C PRO A 379 5.26 9.00 21.26
N GLY A 380 5.47 7.78 21.78
CA GLY A 380 4.37 6.97 22.32
C GLY A 380 3.53 6.22 21.30
N PHE A 381 3.99 6.11 20.04
CA PHE A 381 3.37 5.21 19.07
C PHE A 381 3.22 3.80 19.66
N VAL A 382 2.03 3.24 19.52
CA VAL A 382 1.71 1.86 19.93
C VAL A 382 1.39 1.07 18.69
N GLU A 383 2.12 -0.01 18.50
CA GLU A 383 1.89 -0.94 17.39
C GLU A 383 0.48 -1.52 17.45
N ARG A 384 -0.18 -1.58 16.30
CA ARG A 384 -1.56 -2.04 16.19
C ARG A 384 -1.71 -3.12 15.11
N PRO A 385 -2.74 -3.97 15.21
CA PRO A 385 -3.07 -4.90 14.14
C PRO A 385 -3.36 -4.16 12.83
N ILE A 386 -2.87 -4.72 11.72
CA ILE A 386 -3.13 -4.24 10.37
C ILE A 386 -4.20 -5.10 9.73
N VAL A 387 -5.16 -4.46 9.07
CA VAL A 387 -6.18 -5.11 8.26
C VAL A 387 -5.84 -4.90 6.79
N ALA A 388 -5.76 -6.00 6.05
CA ALA A 388 -5.74 -5.98 4.59
C ALA A 388 -6.98 -6.68 4.04
N GLN A 389 -7.42 -6.27 2.85
CA GLN A 389 -8.61 -6.79 2.22
C GLN A 389 -8.29 -7.32 0.82
N ARG A 390 -8.95 -8.42 0.45
CA ARG A 390 -8.93 -8.93 -0.92
C ARG A 390 -9.72 -8.00 -1.85
N SER A 391 -9.29 -7.90 -3.11
CA SER A 391 -10.06 -7.23 -4.15
C SER A 391 -11.49 -7.81 -4.27
N ALA A 392 -12.45 -6.98 -4.63
CA ALA A 392 -13.86 -7.38 -4.67
C ALA A 392 -14.16 -8.39 -5.79
N ARG A 393 -13.44 -8.30 -6.90
CA ARG A 393 -13.54 -9.21 -8.03
C ARG A 393 -12.14 -9.63 -8.47
N GLU A 394 -11.79 -10.81 -8.08
CA GLU A 394 -10.53 -11.44 -8.44
C GLU A 394 -10.82 -12.71 -9.25
N CYS A 395 -9.91 -13.12 -10.11
CA CYS A 395 -9.96 -14.43 -10.75
C CYS A 395 -10.30 -15.53 -9.76
N GLY A 396 -11.24 -16.42 -10.09
CA GLY A 396 -11.68 -17.49 -9.20
C GLY A 396 -12.88 -17.14 -8.31
N GLY A 397 -13.53 -16.00 -8.51
CA GLY A 397 -14.81 -15.69 -7.85
C GLY A 397 -14.68 -15.36 -6.35
N ASN A 398 -15.64 -15.83 -5.53
CA ASN A 398 -15.69 -15.57 -4.09
C ASN A 398 -14.83 -16.54 -3.25
N GLU A 399 -13.91 -17.25 -3.85
CA GLU A 399 -13.01 -18.18 -3.16
C GLU A 399 -11.79 -17.45 -2.61
N GLY A 400 -11.26 -17.95 -1.49
CA GLY A 400 -10.13 -17.35 -0.78
C GLY A 400 -10.51 -16.38 0.34
N PRO A 401 -9.52 -15.94 1.13
CA PRO A 401 -9.75 -15.11 2.32
C PRO A 401 -10.23 -13.71 1.92
N ALA A 402 -11.21 -13.19 2.67
CA ALA A 402 -11.76 -11.85 2.45
C ALA A 402 -10.91 -10.76 3.09
N TYR A 403 -10.25 -11.10 4.22
CA TYR A 403 -9.37 -10.21 4.98
C TYR A 403 -8.15 -10.97 5.47
N ALA A 404 -7.04 -10.27 5.61
CA ALA A 404 -5.92 -10.68 6.44
C ALA A 404 -5.75 -9.69 7.60
N LEU A 405 -5.60 -10.23 8.81
CA LEU A 405 -5.21 -9.47 9.99
C LEU A 405 -3.79 -9.84 10.35
N THR A 406 -2.95 -8.84 10.48
CA THR A 406 -1.54 -8.99 10.88
C THR A 406 -1.35 -8.38 12.26
N THR A 407 -0.88 -9.20 13.19
CA THR A 407 -0.34 -8.78 14.49
C THR A 407 1.17 -9.04 14.52
N PRO A 408 1.92 -8.62 15.55
CA PRO A 408 3.35 -8.94 15.64
C PRO A 408 3.64 -10.44 15.56
N GLU A 409 2.78 -11.29 16.13
CA GLU A 409 2.99 -12.74 16.19
C GLU A 409 2.22 -13.52 15.13
N TRP A 410 1.06 -13.03 14.69
CA TRP A 410 0.11 -13.83 13.93
C TRP A 410 -0.31 -13.18 12.62
N ARG A 411 -0.50 -14.00 11.58
CA ARG A 411 -1.24 -13.66 10.38
C ARG A 411 -2.51 -14.51 10.34
N PHE A 412 -3.66 -13.85 10.30
CA PHE A 412 -4.97 -14.51 10.27
C PHE A 412 -5.69 -14.19 8.98
N HIS A 413 -6.06 -15.23 8.23
CA HIS A 413 -6.88 -15.12 7.03
C HIS A 413 -8.33 -15.48 7.33
N TYR A 414 -9.21 -14.50 7.19
CA TYR A 414 -10.64 -14.66 7.41
C TYR A 414 -11.37 -15.01 6.12
N PHE A 415 -12.10 -16.11 6.12
CA PHE A 415 -12.97 -16.56 5.03
C PHE A 415 -14.43 -16.39 5.41
N LYS A 416 -15.26 -15.84 4.51
CA LYS A 416 -16.69 -15.61 4.78
C LYS A 416 -17.50 -16.89 4.99
N ARG A 417 -17.04 -18.01 4.44
CA ARG A 417 -17.73 -19.34 4.50
C ARG A 417 -17.06 -20.31 5.47
N GLY A 418 -16.15 -19.85 6.33
CA GLY A 418 -15.34 -20.70 7.18
C GLY A 418 -14.08 -21.21 6.47
N GLY A 419 -13.30 -22.08 7.12
CA GLY A 419 -12.02 -22.52 6.61
C GLY A 419 -10.91 -21.49 6.83
N HIS A 420 -10.98 -20.76 7.97
CA HIS A 420 -9.98 -19.73 8.34
C HIS A 420 -8.58 -20.33 8.45
N MET A 421 -7.56 -19.49 8.22
CA MET A 421 -6.17 -19.86 8.36
C MET A 421 -5.47 -18.95 9.36
N LEU A 422 -4.52 -19.50 10.10
CA LEU A 422 -3.70 -18.80 11.07
C LEU A 422 -2.26 -19.28 10.97
N PHE A 423 -1.33 -18.31 10.92
CA PHE A 423 0.10 -18.58 10.75
C PHE A 423 0.90 -17.84 11.83
N ASP A 424 1.86 -18.54 12.46
CA ASP A 424 2.83 -17.90 13.36
C ASP A 424 3.91 -17.23 12.52
N ARG A 425 3.90 -15.91 12.46
CA ARG A 425 4.79 -15.12 11.59
C ARG A 425 6.28 -15.24 11.93
N ARG A 426 6.61 -15.65 13.15
CA ARG A 426 7.99 -15.81 13.60
C ARG A 426 8.55 -17.17 13.19
N LEU A 427 7.71 -18.19 13.15
CA LEU A 427 8.09 -19.58 12.81
C LEU A 427 7.80 -19.92 11.35
N ASP A 428 6.78 -19.28 10.78
CA ASP A 428 6.29 -19.51 9.42
C ASP A 428 6.04 -18.18 8.69
N PRO A 429 7.09 -17.42 8.35
CA PRO A 429 6.95 -16.12 7.67
C PRO A 429 6.42 -16.25 6.23
N HIS A 430 6.36 -17.47 5.68
CA HIS A 430 5.90 -17.75 4.33
C HIS A 430 4.49 -18.34 4.27
N GLU A 431 3.78 -18.43 5.41
CA GLU A 431 2.38 -18.85 5.48
C GLU A 431 2.13 -20.28 4.92
N LEU A 432 3.01 -21.22 5.23
CA LEU A 432 2.99 -22.59 4.73
C LEU A 432 2.19 -23.57 5.61
N THR A 433 2.06 -23.26 6.90
CA THR A 433 1.47 -24.17 7.89
C THR A 433 0.29 -23.53 8.62
N ASN A 434 -0.93 -23.87 8.20
CA ASN A 434 -2.14 -23.38 8.85
C ASN A 434 -2.33 -24.06 10.23
N VAL A 435 -2.21 -23.28 11.30
CA VAL A 435 -2.40 -23.75 12.68
C VAL A 435 -3.77 -23.38 13.28
N PHE A 436 -4.71 -22.85 12.50
CA PHE A 436 -6.01 -22.37 13.00
C PHE A 436 -6.76 -23.43 13.82
N GLY A 437 -6.78 -24.67 13.35
CA GLY A 437 -7.50 -25.77 14.03
C GLY A 437 -6.90 -26.20 15.37
N SER A 438 -5.62 -25.93 15.60
CA SER A 438 -4.88 -26.26 16.83
C SER A 438 -4.60 -25.07 17.74
N ALA A 439 -4.90 -23.84 17.29
CA ALA A 439 -4.52 -22.61 17.99
C ALA A 439 -5.47 -22.21 19.15
N GLY A 440 -6.59 -22.93 19.35
CA GLY A 440 -7.49 -22.74 20.51
C GLY A 440 -7.88 -21.27 20.74
N ALA A 441 -7.54 -20.73 21.92
CA ALA A 441 -7.90 -19.38 22.33
C ALA A 441 -7.35 -18.28 21.38
N VAL A 442 -6.21 -18.48 20.74
CA VAL A 442 -5.66 -17.51 19.77
C VAL A 442 -6.57 -17.40 18.54
N ALA A 443 -7.08 -18.52 18.03
CA ALA A 443 -8.01 -18.51 16.90
C ALA A 443 -9.30 -17.74 17.23
N GLU A 444 -9.85 -17.93 18.44
CA GLU A 444 -11.03 -17.20 18.93
C GLU A 444 -10.75 -15.68 19.07
N GLN A 445 -9.58 -15.32 19.61
CA GLN A 445 -9.15 -13.91 19.70
C GLN A 445 -9.05 -13.25 18.33
N MET A 446 -8.47 -13.93 17.34
CA MET A 446 -8.33 -13.39 15.98
C MET A 446 -9.70 -13.23 15.29
N LEU A 447 -10.64 -14.13 15.50
CA LEU A 447 -12.02 -13.99 15.04
C LEU A 447 -12.75 -12.80 15.68
N ALA A 448 -12.57 -12.60 16.98
CA ALA A 448 -13.15 -11.47 17.70
C ALA A 448 -12.55 -10.13 17.22
N LEU A 449 -11.24 -10.11 17.02
CA LEU A 449 -10.49 -8.96 16.52
C LEU A 449 -10.95 -8.58 15.09
N GLU A 450 -11.10 -9.57 14.18
CA GLU A 450 -11.65 -9.34 12.83
C GLU A 450 -13.01 -8.65 12.88
N ARG A 451 -13.95 -9.23 13.63
CA ARG A 451 -15.31 -8.66 13.75
C ARG A 451 -15.28 -7.20 14.22
N THR A 452 -14.44 -6.90 15.21
CA THR A 452 -14.32 -5.55 15.76
C THR A 452 -13.73 -4.58 14.76
N LEU A 453 -12.57 -4.90 14.20
CA LEU A 453 -11.84 -4.00 13.29
C LEU A 453 -12.59 -3.80 11.98
N VAL A 454 -13.02 -4.88 11.33
CA VAL A 454 -13.75 -4.78 10.05
C VAL A 454 -15.13 -4.13 10.26
N GLY A 455 -15.77 -4.35 11.41
CA GLY A 455 -17.00 -3.66 11.79
C GLY A 455 -16.81 -2.14 11.89
N ALA A 456 -15.74 -1.69 12.56
CA ALA A 456 -15.39 -0.28 12.68
C ALA A 456 -15.08 0.36 11.31
N LEU A 457 -14.28 -0.29 10.47
CA LEU A 457 -13.98 0.18 9.12
C LEU A 457 -15.24 0.34 8.26
N LYS A 458 -16.17 -0.61 8.30
CA LYS A 458 -17.45 -0.53 7.58
C LYS A 458 -18.32 0.62 8.07
N SER A 459 -18.38 0.85 9.39
CA SER A 459 -19.17 1.93 9.99
C SER A 459 -18.63 3.30 9.56
N ARG A 460 -17.33 3.50 9.69
CA ARG A 460 -16.66 4.74 9.28
C ARG A 460 -16.76 4.98 7.77
N GLY A 461 -16.67 3.93 6.97
CA GLY A 461 -16.83 4.04 5.52
C GLY A 461 -18.21 4.58 5.11
N LYS A 462 -19.29 4.15 5.79
CA LYS A 462 -20.64 4.71 5.55
C LYS A 462 -20.70 6.21 5.88
N GLU A 463 -19.98 6.64 6.91
CA GLU A 463 -19.91 8.05 7.30
C GLU A 463 -19.13 8.91 6.28
N LEU A 464 -17.92 8.44 5.89
CA LEU A 464 -17.03 9.19 4.99
C LEU A 464 -17.55 9.25 3.56
N THR A 465 -18.28 8.23 3.10
CA THR A 465 -18.81 8.14 1.73
C THR A 465 -20.31 8.43 1.66
N ALA A 466 -20.89 9.03 2.69
CA ALA A 466 -22.29 9.42 2.68
C ALA A 466 -22.60 10.34 1.47
N GLY A 467 -23.66 10.03 0.73
CA GLY A 467 -24.07 10.77 -0.47
C GLY A 467 -23.34 10.38 -1.76
N VAL A 468 -22.32 9.52 -1.69
CA VAL A 468 -21.66 9.01 -2.91
C VAL A 468 -22.54 7.94 -3.55
N ALA A 469 -23.10 8.25 -4.74
CA ALA A 469 -23.89 7.28 -5.51
C ALA A 469 -23.04 6.08 -5.90
N ALA A 470 -23.63 4.89 -5.86
CA ALA A 470 -22.99 3.67 -6.35
C ALA A 470 -22.92 3.69 -7.89
N ARG A 471 -22.02 4.49 -8.45
CA ARG A 471 -21.73 4.47 -9.89
C ARG A 471 -20.67 3.42 -10.16
N VAL A 472 -21.05 2.34 -10.83
CA VAL A 472 -20.09 1.44 -11.46
C VAL A 472 -19.67 2.11 -12.77
N ALA A 473 -18.41 2.52 -12.88
CA ALA A 473 -17.88 3.01 -14.14
C ALA A 473 -17.61 1.83 -15.06
N SER A 474 -18.10 1.88 -16.29
CA SER A 474 -17.75 0.93 -17.35
C SER A 474 -16.56 1.45 -18.14
N LEU A 475 -15.61 0.58 -18.42
CA LEU A 475 -14.52 0.89 -19.36
C LEU A 475 -15.01 0.73 -20.81
N PRO A 476 -14.48 1.55 -21.74
CA PRO A 476 -14.60 1.24 -23.17
C PRO A 476 -14.10 -0.19 -23.45
N PRO A 477 -14.75 -0.94 -24.35
CA PRO A 477 -14.40 -2.36 -24.61
C PRO A 477 -12.94 -2.60 -25.02
N GLU A 478 -12.33 -1.66 -25.71
CA GLU A 478 -10.91 -1.68 -26.08
C GLU A 478 -9.99 -1.57 -24.86
N ILE A 479 -10.29 -0.65 -23.95
CA ILE A 479 -9.51 -0.46 -22.71
C ILE A 479 -9.71 -1.66 -21.77
N ALA A 480 -10.92 -2.20 -21.69
CA ALA A 480 -11.19 -3.39 -20.90
C ALA A 480 -10.35 -4.59 -21.39
N ARG A 481 -10.23 -4.80 -22.70
CA ARG A 481 -9.39 -5.84 -23.29
C ARG A 481 -7.89 -5.61 -23.05
N GLU A 482 -7.43 -4.36 -23.15
CA GLU A 482 -6.04 -4.03 -22.81
C GLU A 482 -5.73 -4.33 -21.33
N MET A 483 -6.61 -3.93 -20.41
CA MET A 483 -6.45 -4.20 -18.98
C MET A 483 -6.46 -5.70 -18.68
N GLU A 484 -7.32 -6.46 -19.34
CA GLU A 484 -7.36 -7.92 -19.23
C GLU A 484 -6.05 -8.56 -19.71
N ALA A 485 -5.52 -8.13 -20.85
CA ALA A 485 -4.25 -8.61 -21.39
C ALA A 485 -3.06 -8.32 -20.47
N LEU A 486 -3.11 -7.21 -19.72
CA LEU A 486 -2.11 -6.79 -18.75
C LEU A 486 -2.34 -7.37 -17.33
N GLY A 487 -3.42 -8.13 -17.14
CA GLY A 487 -3.69 -8.77 -15.85
C GLY A 487 -4.35 -7.88 -14.79
N TYR A 488 -4.81 -6.69 -15.14
CA TYR A 488 -5.50 -5.79 -14.20
C TYR A 488 -6.96 -6.17 -13.94
N THR A 489 -7.58 -6.94 -14.84
CA THR A 489 -8.98 -7.34 -14.71
C THR A 489 -9.10 -8.86 -14.61
N GLY A 490 -9.89 -9.32 -13.64
CA GLY A 490 -10.52 -10.62 -13.72
C GLY A 490 -11.72 -10.52 -14.69
N GLU A 491 -12.07 -11.61 -15.38
CA GLU A 491 -13.14 -11.63 -16.40
C GLU A 491 -14.35 -10.76 -16.08
N SER A 492 -14.62 -9.79 -16.92
CA SER A 492 -15.95 -9.23 -17.03
C SER A 492 -16.83 -10.26 -17.75
N GLY A 493 -17.53 -11.09 -16.99
CA GLY A 493 -18.66 -11.83 -17.52
C GLY A 493 -19.67 -10.83 -18.07
N THR A 494 -19.65 -10.59 -19.37
CA THR A 494 -20.76 -9.99 -20.09
C THR A 494 -21.89 -11.01 -20.16
N ALA A 495 -22.60 -11.20 -19.04
CA ALA A 495 -23.97 -11.59 -19.08
C ALA A 495 -24.75 -10.29 -19.31
N ALA A 496 -24.87 -9.88 -20.57
CA ALA A 496 -26.01 -9.10 -20.99
C ALA A 496 -27.22 -9.98 -20.66
N GLU A 497 -27.96 -9.63 -19.62
CA GLU A 497 -29.34 -10.10 -19.50
C GLU A 497 -30.08 -9.58 -20.72
N GLU A 498 -30.36 -10.48 -21.67
CA GLU A 498 -31.38 -10.21 -22.67
C GLU A 498 -32.67 -9.88 -21.94
N PRO A 499 -33.36 -8.79 -22.29
CA PRO A 499 -34.64 -8.48 -21.69
C PRO A 499 -35.60 -9.63 -22.02
N ASN A 500 -36.13 -10.25 -20.97
CA ASN A 500 -37.14 -11.28 -20.99
C ASN A 500 -38.29 -10.82 -21.87
N GLN A 501 -38.39 -11.35 -23.12
CA GLN A 501 -39.58 -11.20 -23.96
C GLN A 501 -40.68 -12.03 -23.33
N PRO A 502 -41.88 -11.50 -23.13
CA PRO A 502 -42.99 -12.29 -22.63
C PRO A 502 -43.35 -13.35 -23.66
N THR A 503 -43.21 -14.62 -23.28
CA THR A 503 -43.68 -15.74 -24.05
C THR A 503 -45.21 -15.64 -24.21
N SER A 504 -45.64 -15.30 -25.43
CA SER A 504 -47.05 -15.45 -25.86
C SER A 504 -47.40 -16.94 -25.85
N GLY A 505 -48.32 -17.34 -24.97
CA GLY A 505 -48.91 -18.65 -24.92
C GLY A 505 -49.74 -18.93 -26.20
N PRO A 506 -49.92 -20.19 -26.59
CA PRO A 506 -50.64 -20.54 -27.80
C PRO A 506 -52.15 -20.31 -27.65
N ALA A 507 -52.71 -19.60 -28.62
CA ALA A 507 -54.17 -19.42 -28.76
C ALA A 507 -54.83 -20.75 -29.07
N SER A 508 -55.76 -21.14 -28.26
CA SER A 508 -56.76 -22.20 -28.57
C SER A 508 -57.72 -21.69 -29.63
N GLN A 509 -57.85 -22.41 -30.71
CA GLN A 509 -58.95 -22.26 -31.68
C GLN A 509 -59.95 -23.41 -31.56
N PRO A 510 -61.17 -23.18 -32.03
CA PRO A 510 -62.41 -23.84 -31.56
C PRO A 510 -62.62 -25.27 -32.01
#